data_167aed046495d8e87c9982834894706f
#
_entry.id   167aed046495d8e87c9982834894706f
#
_cell.length_a   1.000
_cell.length_b   1.000
_cell.length_c   1.000
_cell.angle_alpha   90.00
_cell.angle_beta   90.00
_cell.angle_gamma   90.00
#
_symmetry.space_group_name_H-M   'P 1'
#
loop_
_entity.id
_entity.type
_entity.pdbx_description
1 polymer ?
#
loop_
_entity_poly.entity_id
_entity_poly.type
_entity_poly.pdbx_seq_one_letter_code
_entity_poly.pdbx_strand_id
1 'polypeptide(L)'
;MEESDFSASAYDQVYDAPRPEIFFKSLPEKAVGPHEAVGIRKDAHWNVPEPELALIINAQGSIVGHTIGNDMSSRDIEGENLLYLPQAKMYDRSCSLGPWIVLGSDDATVRSWSIGVTITRSEEMVFSGDTSISQIKRSFQELADYLFRSQRFAHGAVLMTGTGVVPNDDFTLEQGDVVTIDISGIGSLTNPVIRV
;
A
#
# COMPACT_ATOMS: atom_id res chain seq x y z
N MET A 1 -10.28 -20.70 -13.25
CA MET A 1 -9.30 -21.50 -12.49
C MET A 1 -7.89 -21.34 -13.04
N GLU A 2 -7.70 -20.69 -14.20
CA GLU A 2 -6.38 -20.39 -14.79
C GLU A 2 -5.86 -18.96 -14.50
N GLU A 3 -6.72 -18.05 -14.04
CA GLU A 3 -6.36 -16.64 -13.80
C GLU A 3 -5.64 -16.39 -12.46
N SER A 4 -5.94 -17.18 -11.42
CA SER A 4 -5.26 -17.08 -10.12
C SER A 4 -3.80 -17.54 -10.17
N ASP A 5 -3.48 -18.52 -11.01
CA ASP A 5 -2.12 -19.05 -11.17
C ASP A 5 -1.20 -18.07 -11.92
N PHE A 6 -1.74 -17.24 -12.81
CA PHE A 6 -0.95 -16.29 -13.57
C PHE A 6 -0.53 -15.07 -12.72
N SER A 7 -1.43 -14.52 -11.92
CA SER A 7 -1.09 -13.40 -11.01
C SER A 7 -0.11 -13.83 -9.93
N ALA A 8 -0.33 -14.98 -9.27
CA ALA A 8 0.60 -15.54 -8.29
C ALA A 8 1.99 -15.76 -8.91
N SER A 9 2.08 -16.32 -10.12
CA SER A 9 3.35 -16.53 -10.80
C SER A 9 4.08 -15.23 -11.18
N ALA A 10 3.34 -14.15 -11.48
CA ALA A 10 3.92 -12.83 -11.78
C ALA A 10 4.51 -12.19 -10.51
N TYR A 11 3.81 -12.25 -9.38
CA TYR A 11 4.32 -11.75 -8.09
C TYR A 11 5.55 -12.54 -7.61
N ASP A 12 5.56 -13.86 -7.72
CA ASP A 12 6.72 -14.69 -7.40
C ASP A 12 7.95 -14.31 -8.25
N GLN A 13 7.74 -14.03 -9.54
CA GLN A 13 8.80 -13.57 -10.43
C GLN A 13 9.35 -12.19 -10.03
N VAL A 14 8.49 -11.26 -9.61
CA VAL A 14 8.91 -9.91 -9.17
C VAL A 14 9.70 -9.97 -7.87
N TYR A 15 9.33 -10.87 -6.96
CA TYR A 15 10.01 -11.03 -5.67
C TYR A 15 11.50 -11.36 -5.82
N ASP A 16 11.87 -12.18 -6.82
CA ASP A 16 13.25 -12.57 -7.14
C ASP A 16 13.85 -11.77 -8.31
N ALA A 17 13.10 -10.86 -8.93
CA ALA A 17 13.54 -10.09 -10.06
C ALA A 17 14.75 -9.18 -9.72
N PRO A 18 15.64 -8.91 -10.69
CA PRO A 18 16.77 -8.00 -10.46
C PRO A 18 16.34 -6.54 -10.25
N ARG A 19 15.11 -6.18 -10.61
CA ARG A 19 14.52 -4.84 -10.43
C ARG A 19 13.29 -4.92 -9.53
N PRO A 20 13.11 -4.00 -8.54
CA PRO A 20 11.86 -3.91 -7.82
C PRO A 20 10.73 -3.46 -8.75
N GLU A 21 9.53 -3.91 -8.48
CA GLU A 21 8.34 -3.31 -9.05
C GLU A 21 8.13 -1.93 -8.41
N ILE A 22 8.17 -0.89 -9.22
CA ILE A 22 7.89 0.49 -8.79
C ILE A 22 6.97 1.11 -9.83
N PHE A 23 5.81 1.55 -9.39
CA PHE A 23 4.84 2.23 -10.24
C PHE A 23 4.33 3.51 -9.58
N PHE A 24 3.71 4.37 -10.38
CA PHE A 24 3.12 5.60 -9.92
C PHE A 24 1.75 5.33 -9.28
N LYS A 25 1.62 5.55 -7.97
CA LYS A 25 0.40 5.23 -7.21
C LYS A 25 -0.60 6.38 -7.19
N SER A 26 -0.15 7.58 -6.89
CA SER A 26 -1.08 8.68 -6.66
C SER A 26 -0.44 10.05 -6.83
N LEU A 27 -1.26 11.00 -7.24
CA LEU A 27 -0.97 12.43 -7.09
C LEU A 27 -1.35 12.87 -5.66
N PRO A 28 -0.72 13.93 -5.12
CA PRO A 28 -1.08 14.47 -3.81
C PRO A 28 -2.58 14.76 -3.66
N GLU A 29 -3.23 15.24 -4.72
CA GLU A 29 -4.64 15.61 -4.72
C GLU A 29 -5.61 14.42 -4.58
N LYS A 30 -5.13 13.21 -4.84
CA LYS A 30 -5.91 11.97 -4.73
C LYS A 30 -5.58 11.16 -3.48
N ALA A 31 -4.48 11.50 -2.80
CA ALA A 31 -4.12 10.90 -1.53
C ALA A 31 -4.95 11.53 -0.40
N VAL A 32 -5.42 10.71 0.52
CA VAL A 32 -6.21 11.14 1.67
C VAL A 32 -5.46 10.91 2.98
N GLY A 33 -5.82 11.66 3.99
CA GLY A 33 -5.26 11.55 5.33
C GLY A 33 -6.08 10.66 6.27
N PRO A 34 -5.70 10.63 7.57
CA PRO A 34 -6.44 9.91 8.60
C PRO A 34 -7.90 10.39 8.67
N HIS A 35 -8.81 9.43 8.82
CA HIS A 35 -10.26 9.63 8.93
C HIS A 35 -10.96 10.18 7.67
N GLU A 36 -10.23 10.51 6.63
CA GLU A 36 -10.82 10.78 5.31
C GLU A 36 -11.17 9.47 4.61
N ALA A 37 -12.18 9.51 3.73
CA ALA A 37 -12.63 8.31 3.06
C ALA A 37 -11.64 7.86 1.97
N VAL A 38 -11.34 6.54 1.93
CA VAL A 38 -10.69 5.89 0.79
C VAL A 38 -11.73 5.40 -0.21
N GLY A 39 -11.33 5.31 -1.48
CA GLY A 39 -12.22 4.93 -2.58
C GLY A 39 -12.16 3.45 -2.93
N ILE A 40 -13.30 2.88 -3.31
CA ILE A 40 -13.40 1.67 -4.13
C ILE A 40 -14.07 2.02 -5.44
N ARG A 41 -13.63 1.42 -6.54
CA ARG A 41 -14.15 1.74 -7.87
C ARG A 41 -15.59 1.21 -8.05
N LYS A 42 -16.44 2.00 -8.72
CA LYS A 42 -17.82 1.59 -9.04
C LYS A 42 -17.92 0.53 -10.15
N ASP A 43 -16.88 0.37 -10.96
CA ASP A 43 -16.78 -0.58 -12.06
C ASP A 43 -15.89 -1.79 -11.73
N ALA A 44 -15.49 -1.95 -10.46
CA ALA A 44 -14.75 -3.10 -9.96
C ALA A 44 -15.58 -3.91 -8.96
N HIS A 45 -15.33 -5.21 -8.91
CA HIS A 45 -16.04 -6.16 -8.06
C HIS A 45 -15.19 -6.76 -6.95
N TRP A 46 -13.86 -6.62 -7.05
CA TRP A 46 -12.92 -7.13 -6.07
C TRP A 46 -11.90 -6.04 -5.68
N ASN A 47 -12.18 -5.38 -4.57
CA ASN A 47 -11.39 -4.29 -4.04
C ASN A 47 -10.84 -4.66 -2.66
N VAL A 48 -9.56 -4.40 -2.42
CA VAL A 48 -8.88 -4.70 -1.15
C VAL A 48 -8.01 -3.54 -0.70
N PRO A 49 -7.75 -3.39 0.62
CA PRO A 49 -6.68 -2.56 1.11
C PRO A 49 -5.35 -3.32 1.01
N GLU A 50 -4.28 -2.62 0.76
CA GLU A 50 -2.91 -3.11 0.85
C GLU A 50 -2.14 -2.26 1.87
N PRO A 51 -2.03 -2.75 3.12
CA PRO A 51 -1.31 -2.06 4.19
C PRO A 51 0.19 -2.09 3.93
N GLU A 52 0.85 -0.93 4.00
CA GLU A 52 2.26 -0.81 3.68
C GLU A 52 3.00 0.13 4.64
N LEU A 53 4.29 -0.17 4.87
CA LEU A 53 5.21 0.85 5.34
C LEU A 53 5.45 1.84 4.19
N ALA A 54 5.39 3.13 4.48
CA ALA A 54 5.68 4.18 3.51
C ALA A 54 6.94 4.95 3.93
N LEU A 55 7.91 5.04 3.03
CA LEU A 55 9.16 5.78 3.20
C LEU A 55 8.96 7.22 2.76
N ILE A 56 9.32 8.18 3.61
CA ILE A 56 9.36 9.61 3.27
C ILE A 56 10.77 9.91 2.78
N ILE A 57 10.89 10.29 1.52
CA ILE A 57 12.17 10.51 0.85
C ILE A 57 12.26 11.97 0.42
N ASN A 58 13.35 12.66 0.81
CA ASN A 58 13.58 14.04 0.45
C ASN A 58 14.03 14.21 -1.02
N ALA A 59 14.17 15.45 -1.47
CA ALA A 59 14.56 15.76 -2.87
C ALA A 59 15.98 15.27 -3.24
N GLN A 60 16.81 14.93 -2.25
CA GLN A 60 18.14 14.37 -2.45
C GLN A 60 18.16 12.83 -2.51
N GLY A 61 16.99 12.18 -2.37
CA GLY A 61 16.86 10.72 -2.37
C GLY A 61 17.15 10.08 -1.01
N SER A 62 17.28 10.85 0.07
CA SER A 62 17.51 10.32 1.41
C SER A 62 16.19 10.00 2.10
N ILE A 63 16.09 8.83 2.71
CA ILE A 63 14.95 8.45 3.57
C ILE A 63 15.05 9.27 4.86
N VAL A 64 14.04 10.07 5.15
CA VAL A 64 14.01 10.98 6.30
C VAL A 64 12.97 10.60 7.35
N GLY A 65 12.06 9.69 7.03
CA GLY A 65 11.03 9.24 7.95
C GLY A 65 10.17 8.12 7.39
N HIS A 66 9.23 7.68 8.20
CA HIS A 66 8.33 6.57 7.93
C HIS A 66 6.89 6.93 8.31
N THR A 67 5.93 6.42 7.55
CA THR A 67 4.50 6.54 7.84
C THR A 67 3.76 5.29 7.40
N ILE A 68 2.46 5.21 7.67
CA ILE A 68 1.60 4.15 7.17
C ILE A 68 1.07 4.55 5.80
N GLY A 69 1.04 3.61 4.86
CA GLY A 69 0.37 3.73 3.57
C GLY A 69 -0.72 2.68 3.41
N ASN A 70 -1.75 3.03 2.65
CA ASN A 70 -2.74 2.09 2.16
C ASN A 70 -2.81 2.23 0.64
N ASP A 71 -2.37 1.20 -0.08
CA ASP A 71 -2.50 1.06 -1.52
C ASP A 71 -3.82 0.38 -1.85
N MET A 72 -4.91 1.17 -1.95
CA MET A 72 -6.23 0.65 -2.33
C MET A 72 -6.17 0.09 -3.75
N SER A 73 -6.61 -1.17 -3.91
CA SER A 73 -6.41 -1.94 -5.14
C SER A 73 -7.71 -2.56 -5.64
N SER A 74 -7.95 -2.47 -6.96
CA SER A 74 -9.01 -3.19 -7.65
C SER A 74 -8.42 -4.42 -8.32
N ARG A 75 -8.44 -5.54 -7.57
CA ARG A 75 -7.76 -6.79 -7.91
C ARG A 75 -8.27 -7.47 -9.18
N ASP A 76 -9.56 -7.37 -9.46
CA ASP A 76 -10.17 -7.88 -10.70
C ASP A 76 -9.61 -7.16 -11.93
N ILE A 77 -9.49 -5.85 -11.89
CA ILE A 77 -8.91 -5.05 -12.99
C ILE A 77 -7.41 -5.32 -13.14
N GLU A 78 -6.69 -5.43 -12.01
CA GLU A 78 -5.25 -5.76 -12.00
C GLU A 78 -4.99 -7.15 -12.61
N GLY A 79 -5.80 -8.15 -12.26
CA GLY A 79 -5.69 -9.52 -12.77
C GLY A 79 -6.15 -9.70 -14.21
N GLU A 80 -7.04 -8.83 -14.72
CA GLU A 80 -7.53 -8.91 -16.10
C GLU A 80 -6.43 -8.67 -17.13
N ASN A 81 -5.58 -7.66 -16.89
CA ASN A 81 -4.47 -7.34 -17.78
C ASN A 81 -3.42 -6.47 -17.04
N LEU A 82 -2.16 -6.87 -17.05
CA LEU A 82 -1.06 -6.13 -16.43
C LEU A 82 -0.94 -4.68 -16.91
N LEU A 83 -1.39 -4.36 -18.12
CA LEU A 83 -1.44 -2.99 -18.64
C LEU A 83 -2.56 -2.13 -18.01
N TYR A 84 -3.47 -2.74 -17.25
CA TYR A 84 -4.52 -2.04 -16.51
C TYR A 84 -4.09 -1.64 -15.10
N LEU A 85 -2.85 -1.90 -14.71
CA LEU A 85 -2.31 -1.49 -13.41
C LEU A 85 -2.62 -0.02 -13.05
N PRO A 86 -2.47 0.98 -13.96
CA PRO A 86 -2.86 2.35 -13.65
C PRO A 86 -4.35 2.51 -13.31
N GLN A 87 -5.23 1.76 -13.95
CA GLN A 87 -6.66 1.79 -13.64
C GLN A 87 -6.98 1.10 -12.30
N ALA A 88 -6.28 0.01 -12.01
CA ALA A 88 -6.43 -0.75 -10.77
C ALA A 88 -5.93 0.01 -9.53
N LYS A 89 -4.92 0.89 -9.70
CA LYS A 89 -4.16 1.52 -8.61
C LYS A 89 -4.31 3.05 -8.52
N MET A 90 -4.64 3.77 -9.63
CA MET A 90 -4.55 5.23 -9.71
C MET A 90 -5.91 5.93 -9.88
N TYR A 91 -6.92 5.54 -9.15
CA TYR A 91 -8.24 6.18 -9.16
C TYR A 91 -8.39 7.18 -7.99
N ASP A 92 -9.52 7.85 -7.92
CA ASP A 92 -9.78 8.83 -6.87
C ASP A 92 -9.79 8.18 -5.49
N ARG A 93 -9.12 8.82 -4.51
CA ARG A 93 -9.00 8.32 -3.12
C ARG A 93 -8.44 6.90 -2.98
N SER A 94 -7.65 6.45 -3.96
CA SER A 94 -7.04 5.10 -3.95
C SER A 94 -5.80 4.99 -3.06
N CYS A 95 -5.40 6.07 -2.39
CA CYS A 95 -4.22 6.09 -1.53
C CYS A 95 -4.53 6.83 -0.23
N SER A 96 -4.15 6.27 0.91
CA SER A 96 -4.14 7.03 2.16
C SER A 96 -2.78 6.95 2.84
N LEU A 97 -2.40 8.03 3.55
CA LEU A 97 -1.13 8.18 4.22
C LEU A 97 -1.32 8.81 5.61
N GLY A 98 -0.58 8.36 6.60
CA GLY A 98 -0.64 8.92 7.94
C GLY A 98 -0.39 7.88 9.04
N PRO A 99 -0.75 8.17 10.29
CA PRO A 99 -1.33 9.43 10.79
C PRO A 99 -0.31 10.56 10.94
N TRP A 100 0.98 10.24 11.09
CA TRP A 100 2.11 11.16 11.18
C TRP A 100 3.38 10.54 10.60
N ILE A 101 4.44 11.32 10.51
CA ILE A 101 5.76 10.88 10.07
C ILE A 101 6.64 10.67 11.30
N VAL A 102 7.19 9.46 11.46
CA VAL A 102 8.22 9.14 12.44
C VAL A 102 9.59 9.41 11.82
N LEU A 103 10.38 10.27 12.44
CA LEU A 103 11.70 10.68 11.96
C LEU A 103 12.82 9.94 12.70
N GLY A 104 13.96 9.75 12.03
CA GLY A 104 15.22 9.34 12.67
C GLY A 104 15.32 7.90 13.13
N SER A 105 14.38 7.02 12.74
CA SER A 105 14.50 5.59 13.04
C SER A 105 15.49 4.92 12.10
N ASP A 106 16.36 4.09 12.66
CA ASP A 106 17.27 3.26 11.86
C ASP A 106 16.56 2.01 11.28
N ASP A 107 17.14 1.42 10.24
CA ASP A 107 16.61 0.26 9.52
C ASP A 107 16.29 -0.92 10.46
N ALA A 108 17.13 -1.21 11.44
CA ALA A 108 16.96 -2.35 12.33
C ALA A 108 15.73 -2.16 13.23
N THR A 109 15.55 -0.94 13.74
CA THR A 109 14.36 -0.55 14.50
C THR A 109 13.09 -0.68 13.66
N VAL A 110 13.08 -0.10 12.45
CA VAL A 110 11.91 -0.14 11.55
C VAL A 110 11.56 -1.57 11.15
N ARG A 111 12.56 -2.41 10.87
CA ARG A 111 12.33 -3.82 10.52
C ARG A 111 11.78 -4.66 11.67
N SER A 112 11.88 -4.20 12.91
CA SER A 112 11.29 -4.87 14.07
C SER A 112 9.78 -4.59 14.23
N TRP A 113 9.22 -3.65 13.48
CA TRP A 113 7.81 -3.29 13.58
C TRP A 113 6.90 -4.32 12.90
N SER A 114 5.70 -4.48 13.45
CA SER A 114 4.61 -5.25 12.87
C SER A 114 3.65 -4.34 12.10
N ILE A 115 2.98 -4.90 11.09
CA ILE A 115 1.87 -4.29 10.39
C ILE A 115 0.63 -5.14 10.66
N GLY A 116 -0.43 -4.54 11.17
CA GLY A 116 -1.74 -5.14 11.31
C GLY A 116 -2.77 -4.42 10.46
N VAL A 117 -3.79 -5.13 10.03
CA VAL A 117 -4.97 -4.55 9.38
C VAL A 117 -6.24 -5.16 9.94
N THR A 118 -7.22 -4.31 10.20
CA THR A 118 -8.56 -4.71 10.62
C THR A 118 -9.58 -4.01 9.73
N ILE A 119 -10.60 -4.76 9.30
CA ILE A 119 -11.73 -4.22 8.54
C ILE A 119 -12.99 -4.48 9.34
N THR A 120 -13.78 -3.42 9.58
CA THR A 120 -15.09 -3.52 10.22
C THR A 120 -16.17 -3.14 9.25
N ARG A 121 -17.30 -3.88 9.30
CA ARG A 121 -18.52 -3.66 8.52
C ARG A 121 -19.70 -3.66 9.49
N SER A 122 -20.45 -2.55 9.55
CA SER A 122 -21.57 -2.41 10.50
C SER A 122 -21.14 -2.69 11.96
N GLU A 123 -19.96 -2.19 12.37
CA GLU A 123 -19.35 -2.37 13.70
C GLU A 123 -18.85 -3.79 14.01
N GLU A 124 -19.03 -4.75 13.10
CA GLU A 124 -18.50 -6.11 13.25
C GLU A 124 -17.16 -6.24 12.51
N MET A 125 -16.20 -6.95 13.10
CA MET A 125 -14.93 -7.27 12.45
C MET A 125 -15.15 -8.33 11.39
N VAL A 126 -14.92 -7.98 10.13
CA VAL A 126 -15.07 -8.90 8.98
C VAL A 126 -13.73 -9.43 8.48
N PHE A 127 -12.64 -8.76 8.83
CA PHE A 127 -11.29 -9.22 8.52
C PHE A 127 -10.29 -8.68 9.54
N SER A 128 -9.28 -9.50 9.87
CA SER A 128 -8.08 -9.10 10.60
C SER A 128 -6.89 -9.93 10.14
N GLY A 129 -5.75 -9.29 9.94
CA GLY A 129 -4.52 -9.95 9.56
C GLY A 129 -3.30 -9.14 9.98
N ASP A 130 -2.14 -9.79 10.05
CA ASP A 130 -0.88 -9.16 10.42
C ASP A 130 0.30 -9.72 9.64
N THR A 131 1.36 -8.94 9.57
CA THR A 131 2.66 -9.30 9.02
C THR A 131 3.77 -8.51 9.72
N SER A 132 5.03 -8.79 9.36
CA SER A 132 6.19 -8.08 9.89
C SER A 132 6.94 -7.34 8.79
N ILE A 133 7.40 -6.12 9.08
CA ILE A 133 8.27 -5.36 8.18
C ILE A 133 9.58 -6.10 7.88
N SER A 134 10.00 -7.02 8.75
CA SER A 134 11.16 -7.89 8.51
C SER A 134 11.00 -8.80 7.28
N GLN A 135 9.77 -9.05 6.82
CA GLN A 135 9.50 -9.85 5.62
C GLN A 135 9.81 -9.10 4.32
N ILE A 136 9.95 -7.77 4.34
CA ILE A 136 10.34 -7.00 3.16
C ILE A 136 11.76 -7.41 2.76
N LYS A 137 11.89 -8.08 1.61
CA LYS A 137 13.13 -8.67 1.13
C LYS A 137 14.18 -7.62 0.78
N ARG A 138 13.77 -6.57 0.07
CA ARG A 138 14.68 -5.52 -0.39
C ARG A 138 15.04 -4.56 0.73
N SER A 139 16.24 -3.98 0.69
CA SER A 139 16.58 -2.88 1.59
C SER A 139 15.80 -1.62 1.21
N PHE A 140 15.49 -0.79 2.21
CA PHE A 140 14.79 0.48 1.95
C PHE A 140 15.62 1.40 1.06
N GLN A 141 16.96 1.38 1.23
CA GLN A 141 17.86 2.16 0.41
C GLN A 141 17.85 1.69 -1.06
N GLU A 142 17.80 0.38 -1.32
CA GLU A 142 17.66 -0.15 -2.68
C GLU A 142 16.40 0.36 -3.35
N LEU A 143 15.27 0.35 -2.66
CA LEU A 143 14.00 0.87 -3.19
C LEU A 143 14.10 2.37 -3.51
N ALA A 144 14.68 3.17 -2.60
CA ALA A 144 14.91 4.59 -2.82
C ALA A 144 15.85 4.86 -4.02
N ASP A 145 16.93 4.09 -4.14
CA ASP A 145 17.90 4.21 -5.24
C ASP A 145 17.25 3.89 -6.61
N TYR A 146 16.38 2.87 -6.65
CA TYR A 146 15.64 2.56 -7.87
C TYR A 146 14.61 3.62 -8.23
N LEU A 147 13.90 4.17 -7.25
CA LEU A 147 12.93 5.26 -7.46
C LEU A 147 13.61 6.50 -8.05
N PHE A 148 14.78 6.89 -7.53
CA PHE A 148 15.52 8.08 -7.96
C PHE A 148 16.42 7.85 -9.19
N ARG A 149 16.57 6.61 -9.64
CA ARG A 149 17.41 6.27 -10.81
C ARG A 149 16.78 6.82 -12.09
N SER A 150 17.33 7.87 -12.64
CA SER A 150 16.84 8.56 -13.85
C SER A 150 15.58 9.41 -13.66
N GLN A 151 15.21 9.72 -12.38
CA GLN A 151 14.09 10.60 -12.05
C GLN A 151 14.50 11.66 -11.04
N ARG A 152 13.73 12.77 -11.02
CA ARG A 152 13.86 13.85 -10.05
C ARG A 152 12.54 14.13 -9.39
N PHE A 153 12.56 14.22 -8.06
CA PHE A 153 11.42 14.60 -7.24
C PHE A 153 11.77 15.90 -6.50
N ALA A 154 11.39 17.04 -7.07
CA ALA A 154 11.80 18.36 -6.55
C ALA A 154 11.35 18.60 -5.10
N HIS A 155 10.28 17.96 -4.67
CA HIS A 155 9.73 18.06 -3.31
C HIS A 155 9.87 16.75 -2.50
N GLY A 156 10.67 15.80 -3.01
CA GLY A 156 10.74 14.46 -2.45
C GLY A 156 9.61 13.57 -2.94
N ALA A 157 9.52 12.37 -2.36
CA ALA A 157 8.51 11.36 -2.70
C ALA A 157 8.12 10.56 -1.47
N VAL A 158 6.93 9.97 -1.52
CA VAL A 158 6.52 8.90 -0.62
C VAL A 158 6.59 7.60 -1.39
N LEU A 159 7.34 6.62 -0.89
CA LEU A 159 7.47 5.29 -1.49
C LEU A 159 6.85 4.25 -0.56
N MET A 160 5.75 3.66 -0.96
CA MET A 160 5.16 2.50 -0.31
C MET A 160 5.97 1.24 -0.70
N THR A 161 6.16 0.33 0.27
CA THR A 161 7.18 -0.74 0.16
C THR A 161 6.63 -2.10 -0.27
N GLY A 162 5.35 -2.16 -0.58
CA GLY A 162 4.63 -3.39 -0.86
C GLY A 162 3.98 -3.97 0.39
N THR A 163 2.90 -4.72 0.18
CA THR A 163 2.11 -5.36 1.24
C THR A 163 2.50 -6.81 1.45
N GLY A 164 2.40 -7.29 2.68
CA GLY A 164 2.56 -8.69 3.05
C GLY A 164 1.31 -9.28 3.72
N VAL A 165 0.21 -8.52 3.76
CA VAL A 165 -1.07 -8.95 4.34
C VAL A 165 -2.23 -8.34 3.55
N VAL A 166 -3.09 -9.19 3.00
CA VAL A 166 -4.31 -8.80 2.29
C VAL A 166 -5.44 -9.77 2.67
N PRO A 167 -6.71 -9.36 2.57
CA PRO A 167 -7.82 -10.28 2.69
C PRO A 167 -7.75 -11.43 1.65
N ASN A 168 -8.38 -12.56 1.98
CA ASN A 168 -8.49 -13.70 1.08
C ASN A 168 -9.27 -13.34 -0.20
N ASP A 169 -9.13 -14.15 -1.23
CA ASP A 169 -9.69 -13.91 -2.57
C ASP A 169 -11.22 -13.86 -2.62
N ASP A 170 -11.90 -14.41 -1.61
CA ASP A 170 -13.36 -14.37 -1.45
C ASP A 170 -13.87 -13.10 -0.76
N PHE A 171 -12.96 -12.22 -0.31
CA PHE A 171 -13.29 -10.96 0.35
C PHE A 171 -13.23 -9.77 -0.61
N THR A 172 -14.17 -8.87 -0.52
CA THR A 172 -14.11 -7.54 -1.13
C THR A 172 -14.61 -6.47 -0.18
N LEU A 173 -14.00 -5.28 -0.25
CA LEU A 173 -14.48 -4.11 0.47
C LEU A 173 -15.84 -3.65 -0.06
N GLU A 174 -16.67 -3.14 0.85
CA GLU A 174 -17.96 -2.53 0.57
C GLU A 174 -17.99 -1.08 1.05
N GLN A 175 -18.88 -0.30 0.45
CA GLN A 175 -19.14 1.06 0.94
C GLN A 175 -19.65 1.02 2.39
N GLY A 176 -19.01 1.81 3.25
CA GLY A 176 -19.31 1.88 4.68
C GLY A 176 -18.40 1.02 5.55
N ASP A 177 -17.56 0.17 4.95
CA ASP A 177 -16.49 -0.48 5.69
C ASP A 177 -15.54 0.55 6.31
N VAL A 178 -14.85 0.17 7.36
CA VAL A 178 -13.75 0.97 7.94
C VAL A 178 -12.49 0.12 7.95
N VAL A 179 -11.46 0.62 7.29
CA VAL A 179 -10.12 0.00 7.27
C VAL A 179 -9.26 0.69 8.32
N THR A 180 -8.68 -0.07 9.22
CA THR A 180 -7.68 0.40 10.18
C THR A 180 -6.38 -0.37 9.98
N ILE A 181 -5.30 0.36 9.74
CA ILE A 181 -3.95 -0.18 9.58
C ILE A 181 -3.11 0.30 10.75
N ASP A 182 -2.46 -0.63 11.45
CA ASP A 182 -1.60 -0.38 12.59
C ASP A 182 -0.16 -0.76 12.26
N ILE A 183 0.79 0.15 12.52
CA ILE A 183 2.22 -0.16 12.54
C ILE A 183 2.76 0.14 13.93
N SER A 184 3.34 -0.86 14.60
CA SER A 184 3.70 -0.79 16.03
C SER A 184 4.64 0.37 16.39
N GLY A 185 5.44 0.85 15.46
CA GLY A 185 6.34 2.00 15.64
C GLY A 185 5.74 3.34 15.22
N ILE A 186 4.53 3.36 14.66
CA ILE A 186 3.90 4.56 14.11
C ILE A 186 2.56 4.86 14.78
N GLY A 187 1.67 3.89 14.86
CA GLY A 187 0.30 4.08 15.36
C GLY A 187 -0.71 3.55 14.34
N SER A 188 -1.88 4.21 14.23
CA SER A 188 -3.02 3.71 13.45
C SER A 188 -3.47 4.71 12.39
N LEU A 189 -3.68 4.23 11.16
CA LEU A 189 -4.31 4.94 10.06
C LEU A 189 -5.70 4.33 9.81
N THR A 190 -6.75 5.11 10.05
CA THR A 190 -8.14 4.64 9.91
C THR A 190 -8.87 5.45 8.85
N ASN A 191 -9.53 4.76 7.92
CA ASN A 191 -10.27 5.36 6.82
C ASN A 191 -11.59 4.64 6.58
N PRO A 192 -12.74 5.35 6.50
CA PRO A 192 -13.98 4.79 5.98
C PRO A 192 -13.87 4.58 4.47
N VAL A 193 -14.66 3.64 3.95
CA VAL A 193 -14.69 3.25 2.53
C VAL A 193 -15.89 3.85 1.83
N ILE A 194 -15.69 4.49 0.68
CA ILE A 194 -16.74 5.00 -0.20
C ILE A 194 -16.57 4.48 -1.63
N ARG A 195 -17.65 4.45 -2.40
CA ARG A 195 -17.60 4.14 -3.83
C ARG A 195 -17.38 5.42 -4.65
N VAL A 196 -16.39 5.40 -5.56
CA VAL A 196 -16.00 6.53 -6.42
C VAL A 196 -16.19 6.24 -7.91
#